data_1e6b003484684c30e02edd6d1f3b2ce4
#
_entry.id   1e6b003484684c30e02edd6d1f3b2ce4
#
_cell.length_a   1.000
_cell.length_b   1.000
_cell.length_c   1.000
_cell.angle_alpha   90.00
_cell.angle_beta   90.00
_cell.angle_gamma   90.00
#
_symmetry.space_group_name_H-M   'P 1'
#
loop_
_entity.id
_entity.type
_entity.pdbx_description
1 polymer ?
#
loop_
_entity_poly.entity_id
_entity_poly.type
_entity_poly.pdbx_seq_one_letter_code
_entity_poly.pdbx_strand_id
1 'polypeptide(L)'
;MLPVLWKVNNIEPSKVSIITMQAGPSLTSLLGGSVDGVATNIVVKASLEGRGFKTNALMYSDFSVVMPGQYLIVSNATLHSKPDLVAGMVKAVQMSLANAQQHPEDSAAAFKSEYPSYSSATALAEIELLLPLVQSSTTVGKPLGTVSIEEASAGLDALALAGAIAAKPDASTLVSNQFVK
;
A
#
# COMPACT_ATOMS: atom_id res chain seq x y z
N MET A 1 6.01 -3.71 10.65
CA MET A 1 6.66 -4.50 9.55
C MET A 1 8.13 -4.78 9.80
N LEU A 2 8.97 -3.83 10.23
CA LEU A 2 10.39 -4.07 10.53
C LEU A 2 10.65 -5.29 11.43
N PRO A 3 9.93 -5.50 12.56
CA PRO A 3 10.14 -6.69 13.39
C PRO A 3 9.90 -8.02 12.64
N VAL A 4 8.94 -8.05 11.71
CA VAL A 4 8.70 -9.23 10.86
C VAL A 4 9.88 -9.45 9.92
N LEU A 5 10.34 -8.41 9.23
CA LEU A 5 11.50 -8.45 8.34
C LEU A 5 12.73 -9.01 9.07
N TRP A 6 13.01 -8.53 10.28
CA TRP A 6 14.14 -8.99 11.07
C TRP A 6 14.03 -10.46 11.44
N LYS A 7 12.84 -10.88 11.90
CA LYS A 7 12.62 -12.26 12.34
C LYS A 7 12.71 -13.25 11.18
N VAL A 8 12.12 -12.92 10.04
CA VAL A 8 12.11 -13.79 8.85
C VAL A 8 13.50 -13.88 8.22
N ASN A 9 14.30 -12.80 8.29
CA ASN A 9 15.63 -12.75 7.68
C ASN A 9 16.78 -12.89 8.67
N ASN A 10 16.52 -13.32 9.91
CA ASN A 10 17.54 -13.51 10.96
C ASN A 10 18.41 -12.25 11.21
N ILE A 11 17.82 -11.06 11.13
CA ILE A 11 18.51 -9.81 11.43
C ILE A 11 18.42 -9.55 12.94
N GLU A 12 19.57 -9.35 13.58
CA GLU A 12 19.62 -8.98 14.99
C GLU A 12 19.12 -7.56 15.18
N PRO A 13 18.05 -7.34 15.98
CA PRO A 13 17.50 -5.99 16.21
C PRO A 13 18.53 -5.02 16.83
N SER A 14 19.48 -5.53 17.60
CA SER A 14 20.54 -4.74 18.23
C SER A 14 21.51 -4.06 17.25
N LYS A 15 21.55 -4.56 15.99
CA LYS A 15 22.37 -3.99 14.91
C LYS A 15 21.66 -2.87 14.15
N VAL A 16 20.39 -2.60 14.46
CA VAL A 16 19.58 -1.60 13.77
C VAL A 16 19.08 -0.57 14.75
N SER A 17 19.47 0.69 14.56
CA SER A 17 18.96 1.82 15.35
C SER A 17 17.66 2.32 14.72
N ILE A 18 16.55 2.26 15.47
CA ILE A 18 15.27 2.78 15.03
C ILE A 18 15.01 4.14 15.65
N ILE A 19 14.77 5.12 14.79
CA ILE A 19 14.34 6.45 15.19
C ILE A 19 12.92 6.66 14.66
N THR A 20 11.96 6.81 15.57
CA THR A 20 10.57 7.09 15.19
C THR A 20 10.41 8.58 14.89
N MET A 21 9.96 8.89 13.68
CA MET A 21 9.74 10.26 13.22
C MET A 21 8.42 10.37 12.46
N GLN A 22 7.94 11.61 12.30
CA GLN A 22 6.87 11.90 11.35
C GLN A 22 7.37 11.82 9.90
N ALA A 23 6.48 11.67 8.93
CA ALA A 23 6.82 11.44 7.52
C ALA A 23 7.72 12.53 6.92
N GLY A 24 7.40 13.81 7.14
CA GLY A 24 8.21 14.93 6.61
C GLY A 24 9.66 14.94 7.12
N PRO A 25 9.85 15.00 8.45
CA PRO A 25 11.18 14.92 9.08
C PRO A 25 11.97 13.66 8.69
N SER A 26 11.33 12.50 8.53
CA SER A 26 12.04 11.27 8.15
C SER A 26 12.69 11.34 6.79
N LEU A 27 12.01 11.92 5.80
CA LEU A 27 12.57 12.12 4.46
C LEU A 27 13.71 13.15 4.47
N THR A 28 13.55 14.23 5.22
CA THR A 28 14.63 15.22 5.39
C THR A 28 15.88 14.59 6.01
N SER A 29 15.70 13.72 7.00
CA SER A 29 16.80 13.00 7.65
C SER A 29 17.51 12.03 6.69
N LEU A 30 16.74 11.33 5.83
CA LEU A 30 17.31 10.47 4.79
C LEU A 30 18.15 11.31 3.80
N LEU A 31 17.59 12.39 3.27
CA LEU A 31 18.25 13.24 2.30
C LEU A 31 19.47 13.98 2.89
N GLY A 32 19.44 14.30 4.16
CA GLY A 32 20.55 14.89 4.91
C GLY A 32 21.60 13.89 5.42
N GLY A 33 21.41 12.57 5.17
CA GLY A 33 22.35 11.54 5.60
C GLY A 33 22.36 11.30 7.12
N SER A 34 21.33 11.75 7.83
CA SER A 34 21.21 11.50 9.29
C SER A 34 20.66 10.11 9.62
N VAL A 35 20.06 9.45 8.64
CA VAL A 35 19.62 8.05 8.69
C VAL A 35 19.98 7.35 7.38
N ASP A 36 20.26 6.05 7.46
CA ASP A 36 20.66 5.24 6.31
C ASP A 36 19.47 4.80 5.46
N GLY A 37 18.27 4.76 6.04
CA GLY A 37 17.05 4.34 5.38
C GLY A 37 15.79 4.80 6.08
N VAL A 38 14.68 4.78 5.34
CA VAL A 38 13.33 5.11 5.85
C VAL A 38 12.36 4.02 5.43
N ALA A 39 11.62 3.47 6.40
CA ALA A 39 10.53 2.55 6.11
C ALA A 39 9.27 3.37 5.70
N THR A 40 8.86 3.23 4.46
CA THR A 40 7.77 4.02 3.88
C THR A 40 7.05 3.23 2.77
N ASN A 41 6.16 3.86 2.01
CA ASN A 41 5.54 3.27 0.83
C ASN A 41 6.34 3.59 -0.44
N ILE A 42 6.11 2.82 -1.51
CA ILE A 42 6.90 2.90 -2.74
C ILE A 42 6.71 4.23 -3.50
N VAL A 43 5.56 4.90 -3.36
CA VAL A 43 5.33 6.18 -4.05
C VAL A 43 6.29 7.28 -3.62
N VAL A 44 6.85 7.19 -2.42
CA VAL A 44 7.89 8.11 -1.95
C VAL A 44 9.12 8.06 -2.84
N LYS A 45 9.46 6.89 -3.41
CA LYS A 45 10.57 6.75 -4.37
C LYS A 45 10.33 7.66 -5.59
N ALA A 46 9.16 7.57 -6.25
CA ALA A 46 8.84 8.41 -7.40
C ALA A 46 8.88 9.91 -7.05
N SER A 47 8.34 10.27 -5.89
CA SER A 47 8.38 11.66 -5.40
C SER A 47 9.80 12.18 -5.19
N LEU A 48 10.71 11.37 -4.66
CA LEU A 48 12.12 11.75 -4.47
C LEU A 48 12.86 11.81 -5.80
N GLU A 49 12.65 10.87 -6.69
CA GLU A 49 13.28 10.84 -8.02
C GLU A 49 12.79 12.00 -8.90
N GLY A 50 11.51 12.36 -8.84
CA GLY A 50 10.96 13.55 -9.49
C GLY A 50 11.57 14.87 -8.99
N ARG A 51 12.19 14.86 -7.81
CA ARG A 51 12.93 15.98 -7.22
C ARG A 51 14.45 15.89 -7.47
N GLY A 52 14.91 14.91 -8.26
CA GLY A 52 16.31 14.72 -8.66
C GLY A 52 17.16 13.89 -7.70
N PHE A 53 16.55 13.25 -6.68
CA PHE A 53 17.29 12.38 -5.77
C PHE A 53 17.33 10.95 -6.32
N LYS A 54 18.50 10.31 -6.27
CA LYS A 54 18.64 8.88 -6.59
C LYS A 54 18.41 8.07 -5.34
N THR A 55 17.45 7.15 -5.37
CA THR A 55 17.11 6.29 -4.24
C THR A 55 17.03 4.83 -4.66
N ASN A 56 17.34 3.92 -3.74
CA ASN A 56 17.08 2.51 -3.87
C ASN A 56 15.90 2.13 -3.00
N ALA A 57 15.01 1.29 -3.50
CA ALA A 57 13.92 0.71 -2.72
C ALA A 57 14.19 -0.76 -2.45
N LEU A 58 14.05 -1.16 -1.20
CA LEU A 58 14.04 -2.55 -0.77
C LEU A 58 12.59 -2.91 -0.47
N MET A 59 11.98 -3.70 -1.34
CA MET A 59 10.58 -4.13 -1.14
C MET A 59 10.54 -5.21 -0.07
N TYR A 60 9.59 -5.11 0.86
CA TYR A 60 9.39 -6.13 1.88
C TYR A 60 9.13 -7.53 1.28
N SER A 61 8.45 -7.58 0.13
CA SER A 61 8.18 -8.81 -0.64
C SER A 61 9.44 -9.54 -1.08
N ASP A 62 10.50 -8.81 -1.43
CA ASP A 62 11.78 -9.39 -1.85
C ASP A 62 12.48 -10.14 -0.71
N PHE A 63 12.08 -9.86 0.52
CA PHE A 63 12.60 -10.43 1.76
C PHE A 63 11.57 -11.32 2.48
N SER A 64 10.67 -11.95 1.73
CA SER A 64 9.64 -12.87 2.24
C SER A 64 8.65 -12.27 3.24
N VAL A 65 8.47 -10.95 3.20
CA VAL A 65 7.48 -10.24 4.01
C VAL A 65 6.38 -9.72 3.09
N VAL A 66 5.40 -10.57 2.80
CA VAL A 66 4.25 -10.23 1.97
C VAL A 66 3.10 -9.79 2.86
N MET A 67 2.56 -8.61 2.57
CA MET A 67 1.34 -8.11 3.21
C MET A 67 0.42 -7.50 2.16
N PRO A 68 -0.89 -7.69 2.32
CA PRO A 68 -1.84 -6.94 1.52
C PRO A 68 -1.62 -5.44 1.69
N GLY A 69 -1.75 -4.69 0.60
CA GLY A 69 -1.45 -3.27 0.59
C GLY A 69 -2.57 -2.42 1.22
N GLN A 70 -3.39 -1.81 0.38
CA GLN A 70 -4.45 -0.90 0.81
C GLN A 70 -5.82 -1.55 0.69
N TYR A 71 -6.70 -1.23 1.62
CA TYR A 71 -8.09 -1.68 1.64
C TYR A 71 -9.05 -0.49 1.65
N LEU A 72 -10.18 -0.64 0.98
CA LEU A 72 -11.33 0.21 1.23
C LEU A 72 -12.00 -0.28 2.52
N ILE A 73 -12.00 0.55 3.56
CA ILE A 73 -12.53 0.21 4.87
C ILE A 73 -13.86 0.90 5.07
N VAL A 74 -14.84 0.16 5.57
CA VAL A 74 -16.17 0.67 5.90
C VAL A 74 -16.60 0.14 7.27
N SER A 75 -17.32 0.96 8.05
CA SER A 75 -17.90 0.48 9.31
C SER A 75 -19.05 -0.49 9.08
N ASN A 76 -19.25 -1.46 9.99
CA ASN A 76 -20.39 -2.37 9.92
C ASN A 76 -21.74 -1.61 9.92
N ALA A 77 -21.83 -0.51 10.65
CA ALA A 77 -23.03 0.33 10.67
C ALA A 77 -23.34 0.90 9.28
N THR A 78 -22.32 1.42 8.56
CA THR A 78 -22.48 1.92 7.19
C THR A 78 -22.78 0.79 6.22
N LEU A 79 -22.10 -0.35 6.36
CA LEU A 79 -22.32 -1.53 5.53
C LEU A 79 -23.78 -2.01 5.57
N HIS A 80 -24.39 -2.03 6.76
CA HIS A 80 -25.79 -2.48 6.94
C HIS A 80 -26.82 -1.40 6.57
N SER A 81 -26.55 -0.12 6.92
CA SER A 81 -27.53 0.96 6.71
C SER A 81 -27.48 1.58 5.31
N LYS A 82 -26.35 1.48 4.59
CA LYS A 82 -26.13 2.12 3.28
C LYS A 82 -25.38 1.20 2.32
N PRO A 83 -25.83 -0.03 2.05
CA PRO A 83 -25.11 -0.98 1.19
C PRO A 83 -24.93 -0.47 -0.24
N ASP A 84 -25.89 0.29 -0.78
CA ASP A 84 -25.79 0.87 -2.13
C ASP A 84 -24.68 1.93 -2.23
N LEU A 85 -24.46 2.70 -1.16
CA LEU A 85 -23.35 3.65 -1.09
C LEU A 85 -22.01 2.90 -1.12
N VAL A 86 -21.89 1.81 -0.38
CA VAL A 86 -20.67 0.99 -0.36
C VAL A 86 -20.43 0.35 -1.74
N ALA A 87 -21.47 -0.21 -2.36
CA ALA A 87 -21.40 -0.77 -3.71
C ALA A 87 -20.98 0.28 -4.74
N GLY A 88 -21.56 1.48 -4.66
CA GLY A 88 -21.21 2.61 -5.53
C GLY A 88 -19.75 3.03 -5.37
N MET A 89 -19.23 3.08 -4.14
CA MET A 89 -17.84 3.41 -3.87
C MET A 89 -16.87 2.33 -4.38
N VAL A 90 -17.17 1.05 -4.15
CA VAL A 90 -16.37 -0.06 -4.70
C VAL A 90 -16.32 0.02 -6.23
N LYS A 91 -17.47 0.24 -6.88
CA LYS A 91 -17.55 0.40 -8.34
C LYS A 91 -16.71 1.58 -8.83
N ALA A 92 -16.78 2.73 -8.15
CA ALA A 92 -15.99 3.91 -8.50
C ALA A 92 -14.48 3.63 -8.42
N VAL A 93 -14.03 2.95 -7.36
CA VAL A 93 -12.63 2.53 -7.22
C VAL A 93 -12.23 1.56 -8.34
N GLN A 94 -13.06 0.55 -8.66
CA GLN A 94 -12.80 -0.38 -9.76
C GLN A 94 -12.66 0.34 -11.10
N MET A 95 -13.56 1.28 -11.39
CA MET A 95 -13.51 2.09 -12.63
C MET A 95 -12.24 2.95 -12.68
N SER A 96 -11.85 3.56 -11.55
CA SER A 96 -10.63 4.36 -11.46
C SER A 96 -9.38 3.51 -11.69
N LEU A 97 -9.30 2.33 -11.09
CA LEU A 97 -8.19 1.39 -11.30
C LEU A 97 -8.12 0.92 -12.75
N ALA A 98 -9.26 0.56 -13.36
CA ALA A 98 -9.31 0.15 -14.75
C ALA A 98 -8.88 1.28 -15.70
N ASN A 99 -9.31 2.52 -15.42
CA ASN A 99 -8.88 3.68 -16.20
C ASN A 99 -7.37 3.93 -16.04
N ALA A 100 -6.84 3.84 -14.84
CA ALA A 100 -5.40 4.01 -14.60
C ALA A 100 -4.56 2.94 -15.30
N GLN A 101 -5.05 1.71 -15.42
CA GLN A 101 -4.37 0.65 -16.17
C GLN A 101 -4.37 0.88 -17.69
N GLN A 102 -5.46 1.43 -18.23
CA GLN A 102 -5.61 1.63 -19.67
C GLN A 102 -5.09 2.99 -20.13
N HIS A 103 -5.22 4.01 -19.29
CA HIS A 103 -4.94 5.42 -19.61
C HIS A 103 -4.24 6.10 -18.41
N PRO A 104 -2.98 5.73 -18.08
CA PRO A 104 -2.28 6.27 -16.92
C PRO A 104 -2.03 7.78 -17.01
N GLU A 105 -1.78 8.30 -18.22
CA GLU A 105 -1.58 9.74 -18.45
C GLU A 105 -2.86 10.53 -18.17
N ASP A 106 -4.02 10.04 -18.63
CA ASP A 106 -5.32 10.69 -18.39
C ASP A 106 -5.65 10.68 -16.89
N SER A 107 -5.31 9.60 -16.19
CA SER A 107 -5.46 9.50 -14.73
C SER A 107 -4.57 10.49 -13.99
N ALA A 108 -3.32 10.66 -14.43
CA ALA A 108 -2.41 11.66 -13.89
C ALA A 108 -2.88 13.09 -14.17
N ALA A 109 -3.46 13.34 -15.35
CA ALA A 109 -4.05 14.64 -15.71
C ALA A 109 -5.29 14.95 -14.87
N ALA A 110 -6.18 13.98 -14.67
CA ALA A 110 -7.33 14.11 -13.80
C ALA A 110 -6.93 14.40 -12.34
N PHE A 111 -5.92 13.69 -11.82
CA PHE A 111 -5.36 13.95 -10.50
C PHE A 111 -4.81 15.36 -10.39
N LYS A 112 -4.07 15.83 -11.41
CA LYS A 112 -3.54 17.21 -11.47
C LYS A 112 -4.65 18.25 -11.49
N SER A 113 -5.79 17.98 -12.13
CA SER A 113 -6.95 18.88 -12.15
C SER A 113 -7.50 19.10 -10.75
N GLU A 114 -7.60 18.06 -9.93
CA GLU A 114 -8.07 18.14 -8.55
C GLU A 114 -7.02 18.70 -7.59
N TYR A 115 -5.74 18.45 -7.86
CA TYR A 115 -4.60 18.87 -7.03
C TYR A 115 -3.61 19.72 -7.85
N PRO A 116 -3.93 21.00 -8.14
CA PRO A 116 -3.15 21.83 -9.07
C PRO A 116 -1.69 22.06 -8.68
N SER A 117 -1.33 21.93 -7.40
CA SER A 117 0.05 22.03 -6.92
C SER A 117 0.88 20.78 -7.16
N TYR A 118 0.25 19.63 -7.51
CA TYR A 118 0.95 18.36 -7.73
C TYR A 118 1.50 18.29 -9.17
N SER A 119 2.67 17.68 -9.37
CA SER A 119 3.25 17.47 -10.69
C SER A 119 2.57 16.32 -11.42
N SER A 120 2.09 16.55 -12.65
CA SER A 120 1.55 15.45 -13.48
C SER A 120 2.58 14.37 -13.76
N ALA A 121 3.84 14.74 -13.97
CA ALA A 121 4.91 13.77 -14.17
C ALA A 121 5.16 12.90 -12.94
N THR A 122 5.10 13.49 -11.74
CA THR A 122 5.20 12.74 -10.49
C THR A 122 4.00 11.82 -10.30
N ALA A 123 2.78 12.32 -10.55
CA ALA A 123 1.56 11.51 -10.47
C ALA A 123 1.60 10.31 -11.43
N LEU A 124 2.04 10.53 -12.67
CA LEU A 124 2.20 9.44 -13.65
C LEU A 124 3.22 8.40 -13.16
N ALA A 125 4.40 8.83 -12.71
CA ALA A 125 5.42 7.92 -12.20
C ALA A 125 4.94 7.11 -10.97
N GLU A 126 4.15 7.72 -10.09
CA GLU A 126 3.53 7.01 -8.95
C GLU A 126 2.48 6.00 -9.39
N ILE A 127 1.63 6.35 -10.37
CA ILE A 127 0.65 5.44 -10.97
C ILE A 127 1.38 4.23 -11.57
N GLU A 128 2.40 4.45 -12.39
CA GLU A 128 3.18 3.38 -13.04
C GLU A 128 3.85 2.45 -12.03
N LEU A 129 4.33 2.98 -10.89
CA LEU A 129 4.89 2.16 -9.79
C LEU A 129 3.82 1.34 -9.07
N LEU A 130 2.59 1.84 -8.98
CA LEU A 130 1.51 1.17 -8.24
C LEU A 130 0.76 0.15 -9.09
N LEU A 131 0.62 0.35 -10.40
CA LEU A 131 -0.14 -0.53 -11.28
C LEU A 131 0.25 -2.01 -11.18
N PRO A 132 1.54 -2.39 -11.13
CA PRO A 132 1.93 -3.79 -10.95
C PRO A 132 1.54 -4.38 -9.59
N LEU A 133 1.21 -3.53 -8.61
CA LEU A 133 0.86 -3.93 -7.24
C LEU A 133 -0.65 -3.98 -6.99
N VAL A 134 -1.47 -3.62 -7.99
CA VAL A 134 -2.94 -3.59 -7.86
C VAL A 134 -3.52 -5.00 -7.72
N GLN A 135 -2.91 -5.98 -8.36
CA GLN A 135 -3.29 -7.39 -8.28
C GLN A 135 -2.07 -8.23 -7.91
N SER A 136 -2.29 -9.18 -7.03
CA SER A 136 -1.30 -10.18 -6.64
C SER A 136 -1.40 -11.44 -7.49
N SER A 137 -0.50 -12.40 -7.29
CA SER A 137 -0.56 -13.71 -7.92
C SER A 137 -1.85 -14.48 -7.59
N THR A 138 -2.50 -14.19 -6.45
CA THR A 138 -3.76 -14.84 -6.04
C THR A 138 -5.01 -14.11 -6.56
N THR A 139 -4.86 -12.87 -7.04
CA THR A 139 -5.99 -12.04 -7.51
C THR A 139 -5.90 -11.69 -9.00
N VAL A 140 -4.77 -11.96 -9.66
CA VAL A 140 -4.63 -11.78 -11.11
C VAL A 140 -5.70 -12.58 -11.87
N GLY A 141 -6.32 -11.95 -12.86
CA GLY A 141 -7.42 -12.53 -13.63
C GLY A 141 -8.80 -12.50 -12.95
N LYS A 142 -8.89 -11.99 -11.72
CA LYS A 142 -10.15 -11.71 -11.03
C LYS A 142 -10.54 -10.23 -11.22
N PRO A 143 -11.79 -9.82 -10.93
CA PRO A 143 -12.18 -8.42 -10.96
C PRO A 143 -11.24 -7.55 -10.13
N LEU A 144 -10.95 -6.32 -10.60
CA LEU A 144 -10.13 -5.36 -9.87
C LEU A 144 -10.72 -5.09 -8.47
N GLY A 145 -9.85 -4.97 -7.48
CA GLY A 145 -10.27 -4.78 -6.10
C GLY A 145 -10.65 -6.08 -5.38
N THR A 146 -10.52 -7.25 -6.03
CA THR A 146 -10.68 -8.54 -5.33
C THR A 146 -9.66 -8.66 -4.21
N VAL A 147 -10.14 -9.02 -3.03
CA VAL A 147 -9.30 -9.31 -1.86
C VAL A 147 -9.13 -10.82 -1.71
N SER A 148 -7.89 -11.27 -1.52
CA SER A 148 -7.58 -12.65 -1.16
C SER A 148 -7.68 -12.84 0.35
N ILE A 149 -8.57 -13.76 0.79
CA ILE A 149 -8.68 -14.13 2.20
C ILE A 149 -7.39 -14.79 2.69
N GLU A 150 -6.73 -15.56 1.82
CA GLU A 150 -5.45 -16.20 2.13
C GLU A 150 -4.36 -15.16 2.41
N GLU A 151 -4.21 -14.15 1.55
CA GLU A 151 -3.24 -13.07 1.77
C GLU A 151 -3.59 -12.21 2.98
N ALA A 152 -4.87 -11.93 3.21
CA ALA A 152 -5.32 -11.24 4.43
C ALA A 152 -4.96 -12.04 5.68
N SER A 153 -5.15 -13.37 5.65
CA SER A 153 -4.75 -14.27 6.73
C SER A 153 -3.25 -14.26 6.97
N ALA A 154 -2.43 -14.31 5.90
CA ALA A 154 -0.98 -14.20 6.00
C ALA A 154 -0.52 -12.85 6.57
N GLY A 155 -1.20 -11.76 6.20
CA GLY A 155 -0.97 -10.44 6.79
C GLY A 155 -1.26 -10.41 8.29
N LEU A 156 -2.33 -11.06 8.75
CA LEU A 156 -2.64 -11.19 10.18
C LEU A 156 -1.58 -12.03 10.92
N ASP A 157 -1.06 -13.10 10.29
CA ASP A 157 0.06 -13.87 10.85
C ASP A 157 1.31 -13.01 11.04
N ALA A 158 1.62 -12.17 10.06
CA ALA A 158 2.73 -11.23 10.16
C ALA A 158 2.53 -10.21 11.29
N LEU A 159 1.32 -9.69 11.47
CA LEU A 159 0.99 -8.77 12.57
C LEU A 159 1.08 -9.45 13.94
N ALA A 160 0.60 -10.68 14.08
CA ALA A 160 0.75 -11.48 15.30
C ALA A 160 2.23 -11.77 15.60
N LEU A 161 3.00 -12.14 14.57
CA LEU A 161 4.45 -12.37 14.68
C LEU A 161 5.21 -11.13 15.14
N ALA A 162 4.76 -9.94 14.70
CA ALA A 162 5.32 -8.65 15.12
C ALA A 162 4.87 -8.23 16.52
N GLY A 163 3.94 -8.94 17.16
CA GLY A 163 3.33 -8.54 18.42
C GLY A 163 2.38 -7.33 18.30
N ALA A 164 1.96 -6.99 17.09
CA ALA A 164 1.05 -5.88 16.85
C ALA A 164 -0.40 -6.20 17.20
N ILE A 165 -0.76 -7.49 17.19
CA ILE A 165 -2.06 -8.00 17.64
C ILE A 165 -1.83 -9.17 18.61
N ALA A 166 -2.65 -9.22 19.68
CA ALA A 166 -2.53 -10.25 20.71
C ALA A 166 -3.09 -11.62 20.27
N ALA A 167 -4.10 -11.60 19.39
CA ALA A 167 -4.73 -12.80 18.83
C ALA A 167 -5.07 -12.55 17.36
N LYS A 168 -4.91 -13.58 16.54
CA LYS A 168 -5.27 -13.54 15.13
C LYS A 168 -6.79 -13.72 14.96
N PRO A 169 -7.51 -12.73 14.43
CA PRO A 169 -8.91 -12.92 14.06
C PRO A 169 -9.02 -13.77 12.78
N ASP A 170 -10.22 -14.29 12.51
CA ASP A 170 -10.51 -14.94 11.24
C ASP A 170 -10.56 -13.89 10.11
N ALA A 171 -9.70 -14.01 9.12
CA ALA A 171 -9.61 -13.09 7.99
C ALA A 171 -10.95 -12.99 7.23
N SER A 172 -11.73 -14.08 7.15
CA SER A 172 -13.01 -14.10 6.45
C SER A 172 -14.08 -13.18 7.10
N THR A 173 -13.89 -12.82 8.37
CA THR A 173 -14.77 -11.88 9.07
C THR A 173 -14.38 -10.41 8.87
N LEU A 174 -13.18 -10.17 8.35
CA LEU A 174 -12.63 -8.82 8.19
C LEU A 174 -12.68 -8.32 6.74
N VAL A 175 -12.63 -9.24 5.77
CA VAL A 175 -12.58 -8.88 4.35
C VAL A 175 -13.75 -9.52 3.59
N SER A 176 -14.23 -8.83 2.56
CA SER A 176 -15.37 -9.29 1.76
C SER A 176 -15.24 -8.81 0.32
N ASN A 177 -15.64 -9.67 -0.62
CA ASN A 177 -15.74 -9.36 -2.05
C ASN A 177 -17.20 -9.19 -2.51
N GLN A 178 -18.15 -9.02 -1.58
CA GLN A 178 -19.59 -9.02 -1.92
C GLN A 178 -20.02 -7.94 -2.92
N PHE A 179 -19.26 -6.83 -3.02
CA PHE A 179 -19.51 -5.73 -3.94
C PHE A 179 -18.53 -5.69 -5.12
N VAL A 180 -17.55 -6.57 -5.15
CA VAL A 180 -16.59 -6.69 -6.26
C VAL A 180 -17.24 -7.48 -7.40
N LYS A 181 -17.33 -6.90 -8.60
CA LYS A 181 -18.01 -7.49 -9.77
C LYS A 181 -17.13 -7.40 -11.01
#